data_bc46f5a9e2a77072855d5266ed090a88
#
_entry.id   bc46f5a9e2a77072855d5266ed090a88
#
_cell.length_a   1.000
_cell.length_b   1.000
_cell.length_c   1.000
_cell.angle_alpha   90.00
_cell.angle_beta   90.00
_cell.angle_gamma   90.00
#
_symmetry.space_group_name_H-M   'P 1'
#
loop_
_entity.id
_entity.type
_entity.pdbx_description
1 polymer ?
#
loop_
_entity_poly.entity_id
_entity_poly.type
_entity_poly.pdbx_seq_one_letter_code
_entity_poly.pdbx_strand_id
1 'polypeptide(L)'
;MEVAGREVELLRKEYDILHYFMSRPNHTIDKAALAEGVWGDHIDQADNFDFVYAQMKNLRRKLEKAGADIEIRAVYGFGYKLVRP
;
A
#
# COMPACT_ATOMS: atom_id res chain seq x y z
N MET A 1 1.25 -6.92 13.59
CA MET A 1 0.01 -6.97 12.82
C MET A 1 -0.30 -8.40 12.43
N GLU A 2 -1.55 -8.79 12.50
CA GLU A 2 -1.97 -10.16 12.19
C GLU A 2 -2.75 -10.19 10.88
N VAL A 3 -2.37 -11.09 9.99
CA VAL A 3 -3.00 -11.27 8.69
C VAL A 3 -3.27 -12.75 8.47
N ALA A 4 -4.51 -13.11 8.18
CA ALA A 4 -4.91 -14.51 7.95
C ALA A 4 -4.48 -15.45 9.09
N GLY A 5 -4.55 -14.97 10.33
CA GLY A 5 -4.17 -15.75 11.50
C GLY A 5 -2.66 -15.83 11.75
N ARG A 6 -1.86 -15.16 10.94
CA ARG A 6 -0.41 -15.11 11.08
C ARG A 6 0.03 -13.70 11.46
N GLU A 7 1.03 -13.63 12.32
CA GLU A 7 1.62 -12.34 12.63
C GLU A 7 2.55 -11.94 11.49
N VAL A 8 2.34 -10.74 10.97
CA VAL A 8 3.14 -10.18 9.89
C VAL A 8 3.84 -8.93 10.41
N GLU A 9 5.16 -8.92 10.31
CA GLU A 9 5.94 -7.78 10.73
C GLU A 9 6.02 -6.78 9.58
N LEU A 10 5.37 -5.63 9.77
CA LEU A 10 5.37 -4.55 8.79
C LEU A 10 6.20 -3.39 9.30
N LEU A 11 6.93 -2.78 8.38
CA LEU A 11 7.58 -1.50 8.65
C LEU A 11 6.50 -0.42 8.80
N ARG A 12 6.85 0.67 9.48
CA ARG A 12 5.88 1.73 9.75
C ARG A 12 5.17 2.22 8.47
N LYS A 13 5.93 2.47 7.42
CA LYS A 13 5.35 2.96 6.18
C LYS A 13 4.50 1.90 5.46
N GLU A 14 4.88 0.64 5.58
CA GLU A 14 4.08 -0.45 5.03
C GLU A 14 2.73 -0.54 5.75
N TYR A 15 2.75 -0.41 7.07
CA TYR A 15 1.53 -0.39 7.87
C TYR A 15 0.66 0.80 7.50
N ASP A 16 1.25 1.98 7.38
CA ASP A 16 0.52 3.20 7.04
C ASP A 16 -0.15 3.09 5.68
N ILE A 17 0.54 2.50 4.71
CA ILE A 17 -0.01 2.26 3.37
C ILE A 17 -1.21 1.32 3.45
N LEU A 18 -1.05 0.20 4.13
CA LEU A 18 -2.12 -0.77 4.25
C LEU A 18 -3.34 -0.16 4.96
N HIS A 19 -3.12 0.57 6.03
CA HIS A 19 -4.17 1.25 6.76
C HIS A 19 -4.91 2.25 5.86
N TYR A 20 -4.17 2.98 5.04
CA TYR A 20 -4.75 3.93 4.11
C TYR A 20 -5.72 3.25 3.14
N PHE A 21 -5.31 2.11 2.59
CA PHE A 21 -6.17 1.34 1.69
C PHE A 21 -7.35 0.72 2.42
N MET A 22 -7.15 0.22 3.62
CA MET A 22 -8.22 -0.43 4.40
C MET A 22 -9.32 0.55 4.80
N SER A 23 -8.98 1.82 4.97
CA SER A 23 -9.98 2.85 5.25
C SER A 23 -10.72 3.32 4.00
N ARG A 24 -10.30 2.86 2.82
CA ARG A 24 -10.91 3.23 1.54
C ARG A 24 -11.11 1.99 0.66
N PRO A 25 -11.93 1.03 1.12
CA PRO A 25 -12.11 -0.22 0.38
C PRO A 25 -12.74 0.04 -1.00
N ASN A 26 -12.27 -0.70 -2.00
CA ASN A 26 -12.75 -0.62 -3.38
C ASN A 26 -12.48 0.70 -4.09
N HIS A 27 -11.71 1.59 -3.48
CA HIS A 27 -11.31 2.84 -4.13
C HIS A 27 -9.95 2.69 -4.79
N THR A 28 -9.84 3.17 -6.02
CA THR A 28 -8.56 3.26 -6.71
C THR A 28 -7.84 4.51 -6.21
N ILE A 29 -6.64 4.33 -5.71
CA ILE A 29 -5.85 5.41 -5.13
C ILE A 29 -4.61 5.61 -6.00
N ASP A 30 -4.43 6.81 -6.53
CA ASP A 30 -3.25 7.07 -7.34
C ASP A 30 -2.01 7.25 -6.47
N LYS A 31 -0.84 7.14 -7.12
CA LYS A 31 0.43 7.21 -6.41
C LYS A 31 0.65 8.55 -5.71
N ALA A 32 0.17 9.64 -6.30
CA ALA A 32 0.33 10.97 -5.72
C ALA A 32 -0.53 11.12 -4.46
N ALA A 33 -1.78 10.66 -4.51
CA ALA A 33 -2.66 10.69 -3.34
C ALA A 33 -2.11 9.82 -2.22
N LEU A 34 -1.60 8.64 -2.56
CA LEU A 34 -1.00 7.74 -1.58
C LEU A 34 0.24 8.35 -0.94
N ALA A 35 1.11 8.94 -1.76
CA ALA A 35 2.32 9.58 -1.27
C ALA A 35 1.99 10.74 -0.33
N GLU A 36 1.03 11.56 -0.70
CA GLU A 36 0.61 12.69 0.12
C GLU A 36 -0.02 12.22 1.43
N GLY A 37 -0.85 11.19 1.37
CA GLY A 37 -1.54 10.66 2.56
C GLY A 37 -0.63 9.94 3.54
N VAL A 38 0.43 9.30 3.06
CA VAL A 38 1.34 8.50 3.90
C VAL A 38 2.59 9.26 4.27
N TRP A 39 3.18 10.01 3.34
CA TRP A 39 4.42 10.76 3.56
C TRP A 39 4.21 12.23 3.87
N GLY A 40 3.03 12.76 3.56
CA GLY A 40 2.68 14.14 3.93
C GLY A 40 3.37 15.20 3.09
N ASP A 41 3.60 16.35 3.71
CA ASP A 41 4.06 17.56 3.02
C ASP A 41 5.44 17.45 2.40
N HIS A 42 6.24 16.49 2.83
CA HIS A 42 7.59 16.31 2.29
C HIS A 42 7.58 15.83 0.83
N ILE A 43 6.44 15.38 0.37
CA ILE A 43 6.31 14.81 -0.97
C ILE A 43 6.49 15.85 -2.08
N ASP A 44 6.24 17.12 -1.78
CA ASP A 44 6.35 18.18 -2.77
C ASP A 44 7.75 18.32 -3.34
N GLN A 45 8.76 17.78 -2.66
CA GLN A 45 10.14 17.84 -3.09
C GLN A 45 10.61 16.58 -3.81
N ALA A 46 9.73 15.62 -3.97
CA ALA A 46 10.07 14.37 -4.63
C ALA A 46 10.02 14.52 -6.15
N ASP A 47 11.09 14.13 -6.82
CA ASP A 47 11.16 14.17 -8.28
C ASP A 47 10.44 13.01 -8.94
N ASN A 48 10.22 11.93 -8.18
CA ASN A 48 9.56 10.73 -8.69
C ASN A 48 8.90 9.98 -7.53
N PHE A 49 8.24 8.89 -7.87
CA PHE A 49 7.52 8.08 -6.89
C PHE A 49 8.16 6.71 -6.66
N ASP A 50 9.45 6.57 -6.92
CA ASP A 50 10.14 5.29 -6.75
C ASP A 50 10.04 4.77 -5.32
N PHE A 51 10.07 5.67 -4.33
CA PHE A 51 9.94 5.29 -2.93
C PHE A 51 8.55 4.69 -2.63
N VAL A 52 7.51 5.17 -3.30
CA VAL A 52 6.17 4.60 -3.16
C VAL A 52 6.14 3.20 -3.74
N TYR A 53 6.68 3.03 -4.95
CA TYR A 53 6.70 1.73 -5.61
C TYR A 53 7.50 0.70 -4.82
N ALA A 54 8.63 1.11 -4.24
CA ALA A 54 9.46 0.20 -3.44
C ALA A 54 8.70 -0.30 -2.21
N GLN A 55 8.03 0.60 -1.51
CA GLN A 55 7.24 0.22 -0.34
C GLN A 55 6.05 -0.66 -0.72
N MET A 56 5.39 -0.33 -1.83
CA MET A 56 4.27 -1.13 -2.32
C MET A 56 4.71 -2.55 -2.67
N LYS A 57 5.85 -2.69 -3.32
CA LYS A 57 6.39 -3.99 -3.68
C LYS A 57 6.66 -4.84 -2.43
N ASN A 58 7.27 -4.24 -1.42
CA ASN A 58 7.58 -4.93 -0.18
C ASN A 58 6.30 -5.35 0.56
N LEU A 59 5.34 -4.45 0.64
CA LEU A 59 4.06 -4.74 1.30
C LEU A 59 3.32 -5.87 0.58
N ARG A 60 3.23 -5.80 -0.74
CA ARG A 60 2.56 -6.84 -1.52
C ARG A 60 3.20 -8.20 -1.32
N ARG A 61 4.52 -8.25 -1.28
CA ARG A 61 5.26 -9.49 -1.05
C ARG A 61 4.94 -10.07 0.33
N LYS A 62 4.89 -9.22 1.34
CA LYS A 62 4.60 -9.65 2.72
C LYS A 62 3.17 -10.19 2.84
N LEU A 63 2.21 -9.53 2.22
CA LEU A 63 0.83 -9.99 2.21
C LEU A 63 0.70 -11.34 1.50
N GLU A 64 1.37 -11.50 0.39
CA GLU A 64 1.36 -12.74 -0.37
C GLU A 64 1.97 -13.89 0.43
N LYS A 65 3.11 -13.66 1.06
CA LYS A 65 3.76 -14.67 1.89
C LYS A 65 2.92 -15.08 3.10
N ALA A 66 2.16 -14.15 3.65
CA ALA A 66 1.29 -14.42 4.78
C ALA A 66 0.01 -15.15 4.39
N GLY A 67 -0.24 -15.32 3.09
CA GLY A 67 -1.48 -15.93 2.64
C GLY A 67 -2.70 -15.06 2.90
N ALA A 68 -2.52 -13.75 2.85
CA ALA A 68 -3.60 -12.81 3.12
C ALA A 68 -4.74 -12.97 2.14
N ASP A 69 -5.97 -12.77 2.64
CA ASP A 69 -7.17 -12.79 1.81
C ASP A 69 -7.46 -11.42 1.17
N ILE A 70 -6.48 -10.56 1.20
CA ILE A 70 -6.53 -9.24 0.55
C ILE A 70 -5.29 -9.08 -0.31
N GLU A 71 -5.41 -8.28 -1.35
CA GLU A 71 -4.26 -7.92 -2.16
C GLU A 71 -4.38 -6.48 -2.64
N ILE A 72 -3.24 -5.85 -2.87
CA ILE A 72 -3.17 -4.53 -3.46
C ILE A 72 -2.86 -4.72 -4.94
N ARG A 73 -3.84 -4.42 -5.77
CA ARG A 73 -3.75 -4.65 -7.22
C ARG A 73 -3.45 -3.34 -7.94
N ALA A 74 -2.52 -3.40 -8.87
CA ALA A 74 -2.25 -2.25 -9.73
C ALA A 74 -3.40 -2.08 -10.73
N VAL A 75 -3.88 -0.84 -10.86
CA VAL A 75 -4.89 -0.48 -11.84
C VAL A 75 -4.17 0.37 -12.88
N TYR A 76 -3.95 -0.21 -14.05
CA TYR A 76 -3.14 0.42 -15.09
C TYR A 76 -3.64 1.82 -15.44
N GLY A 77 -2.74 2.77 -15.38
CA GLY A 77 -3.03 4.16 -15.71
C GLY A 77 -3.72 4.96 -14.61
N PHE A 78 -4.10 4.31 -13.49
CA PHE A 78 -4.86 4.99 -12.43
C PHE A 78 -4.22 4.91 -11.04
N GLY A 79 -3.61 3.79 -10.68
CA GLY A 79 -2.99 3.65 -9.38
C GLY A 79 -3.14 2.24 -8.82
N TYR A 80 -3.57 2.15 -7.57
CA TYR A 80 -3.68 0.88 -6.85
C TYR A 80 -5.02 0.76 -6.15
N LYS A 81 -5.44 -0.47 -5.92
CA LYS A 81 -6.72 -0.76 -5.30
C LYS A 81 -6.58 -1.97 -4.37
N LEU A 82 -7.15 -1.87 -3.18
CA LEU A 82 -7.22 -3.02 -2.27
C LEU A 82 -8.43 -3.86 -2.66
N VAL A 83 -8.19 -5.13 -2.93
CA VAL A 83 -9.25 -6.06 -3.34
C VAL A 83 -9.15 -7.35 -2.56
N ARG A 84 -10.26 -8.07 -2.53
CA ARG A 84 -10.29 -9.45 -2.02
C ARG A 84 -10.36 -10.38 -3.21
N PRO A 85 -9.40 -11.32 -3.33
CA PRO A 85 -9.44 -12.28 -4.43
C PRO A 85 -10.68 -13.16 -4.38
#